data_e617b580d3afb2cc1765de12d6e38a36
#
_entry.id   e617b580d3afb2cc1765de12d6e38a36
#
_cell.length_a   1.000
_cell.length_b   1.000
_cell.length_c   1.000
_cell.angle_alpha   90.00
_cell.angle_beta   90.00
_cell.angle_gamma   90.00
#
_symmetry.space_group_name_H-M   'P 1'
#
loop_
_entity.id
_entity.type
_entity.pdbx_description
1 polymer ?
#
loop_
_entity_poly.entity_id
_entity_poly.type
_entity_poly.pdbx_seq_one_letter_code
_entity_poly.pdbx_strand_id
1 'polypeptide(L)'
;AISNDVAEDNLVEYMNHFIRAYTVNKSINVFVTNINAKQFLQDTLKTHGKSANQESTIVEHNNKYIVGKESNIENLLISAYGPSKTALIDLLKVSSDEGEDLTEGSQSSASSNSDGSSEGSQGQSQGGEKQKKYLENDGSVAIIHNGKKVGDLSREEVEKLNVINDQNQWPKIELENYTDENFQNARIIFNVINKYLTYQTYFDGETPTVLVKTNLLLTIYEALQDNQTQTIFSPNNLYINDTMKKAISDKLKSDFYPVYQKLQDLNADAFNFYSLFHAKHNKEFEKYLQSLENRDEYLKGIKVILQIESEGK
;
A
#
# COMPACT_ATOMS: atom_id res chain seq x y z
N ALA A 1 11.68 -13.93 -6.05
CA ALA A 1 10.98 -13.09 -7.03
C ALA A 1 10.17 -13.95 -7.98
N ILE A 2 8.99 -13.50 -8.31
CA ILE A 2 8.06 -14.16 -9.24
C ILE A 2 7.83 -13.19 -10.38
N SER A 3 7.99 -13.62 -11.63
CA SER A 3 7.69 -12.75 -12.76
C SER A 3 6.18 -12.54 -12.89
N ASN A 4 5.79 -11.42 -13.50
CA ASN A 4 4.39 -11.09 -13.72
C ASN A 4 3.66 -12.20 -14.49
N ASP A 5 4.29 -12.76 -15.54
CA ASP A 5 3.72 -13.84 -16.37
C ASP A 5 3.35 -15.07 -15.54
N VAL A 6 4.23 -15.47 -14.60
CA VAL A 6 3.99 -16.62 -13.70
C VAL A 6 2.88 -16.29 -12.69
N ALA A 7 2.82 -15.04 -12.22
CA ALA A 7 1.79 -14.60 -11.28
C ALA A 7 0.40 -14.56 -11.93
N GLU A 8 0.31 -14.23 -13.21
CA GLU A 8 -0.93 -14.20 -14.00
C GLU A 8 -1.41 -15.60 -14.42
N ASP A 9 -0.51 -16.59 -14.48
CA ASP A 9 -0.90 -17.97 -14.85
C ASP A 9 -1.50 -18.74 -13.67
N ASN A 10 -0.68 -19.28 -12.76
CA ASN A 10 -1.15 -19.99 -11.56
C ASN A 10 -0.10 -19.99 -10.45
N LEU A 11 0.01 -18.87 -9.76
CA LEU A 11 0.98 -18.67 -8.69
C LEU A 11 0.90 -19.72 -7.58
N VAL A 12 -0.33 -20.09 -7.19
CA VAL A 12 -0.56 -21.01 -6.06
C VAL A 12 -0.08 -22.41 -6.38
N GLU A 13 -0.24 -22.87 -7.60
CA GLU A 13 0.26 -24.18 -8.04
C GLU A 13 1.79 -24.23 -7.99
N TYR A 14 2.46 -23.18 -8.49
CA TYR A 14 3.92 -23.08 -8.41
C TYR A 14 4.41 -23.06 -6.96
N MET A 15 3.72 -22.30 -6.08
CA MET A 15 4.09 -22.24 -4.66
C MET A 15 3.88 -23.56 -3.94
N ASN A 16 2.85 -24.32 -4.27
CA ASN A 16 2.64 -25.67 -3.74
C ASN A 16 3.81 -26.60 -4.06
N HIS A 17 4.36 -26.49 -5.26
CA HIS A 17 5.55 -27.25 -5.63
C HIS A 17 6.74 -26.94 -4.71
N PHE A 18 6.95 -25.67 -4.40
CA PHE A 18 8.02 -25.27 -3.48
C PHE A 18 7.82 -25.78 -2.06
N ILE A 19 6.58 -25.77 -1.52
CA ILE A 19 6.30 -26.26 -0.16
C ILE A 19 6.54 -27.76 -0.04
N ARG A 20 6.23 -28.52 -1.09
CA ARG A 20 6.44 -29.97 -1.08
C ARG A 20 7.93 -30.35 -1.13
N ALA A 21 8.79 -29.47 -1.57
CA ALA A 21 10.23 -29.64 -1.47
C ALA A 21 10.66 -29.44 -0.02
N TYR A 22 11.06 -30.53 0.65
CA TYR A 22 11.34 -30.62 2.10
C TYR A 22 12.38 -29.63 2.65
N THR A 23 13.02 -28.84 1.83
CA THR A 23 14.13 -27.95 2.19
C THR A 23 13.76 -26.47 2.15
N VAL A 24 12.53 -26.10 1.75
CA VAL A 24 12.15 -24.69 1.60
C VAL A 24 11.65 -24.13 2.92
N ASN A 25 12.31 -23.08 3.39
CA ASN A 25 11.82 -22.31 4.54
C ASN A 25 10.55 -21.55 4.15
N LYS A 26 9.45 -21.83 4.87
CA LYS A 26 8.13 -21.22 4.62
C LYS A 26 8.09 -19.71 4.91
N SER A 27 9.05 -19.23 5.69
CA SER A 27 9.20 -17.80 6.00
C SER A 27 9.91 -17.01 4.89
N ILE A 28 10.22 -17.61 3.72
CA ILE A 28 10.81 -16.89 2.60
C ILE A 28 9.81 -15.85 2.07
N ASN A 29 10.27 -14.60 2.00
CA ASN A 29 9.49 -13.52 1.42
C ASN A 29 9.26 -13.74 -0.07
N VAL A 30 8.02 -13.48 -0.50
CA VAL A 30 7.56 -13.59 -1.88
C VAL A 30 7.20 -12.21 -2.37
N PHE A 31 7.63 -11.88 -3.57
CA PHE A 31 7.22 -10.65 -4.26
C PHE A 31 7.07 -10.90 -5.75
N VAL A 32 6.20 -10.14 -6.38
CA VAL A 32 6.02 -10.11 -7.82
C VAL A 32 6.95 -9.03 -8.40
N THR A 33 7.48 -9.28 -9.59
CA THR A 33 8.31 -8.30 -10.32
C THR A 33 7.74 -8.04 -11.70
N ASN A 34 7.85 -6.80 -12.15
CA ASN A 34 7.41 -6.37 -13.48
C ASN A 34 8.32 -6.83 -14.63
N ILE A 35 9.44 -7.48 -14.31
CA ILE A 35 10.39 -8.03 -15.30
C ILE A 35 10.53 -9.54 -15.11
N ASN A 36 11.19 -10.20 -16.06
CA ASN A 36 11.53 -11.61 -15.93
C ASN A 36 12.40 -11.86 -14.69
N ALA A 37 12.05 -12.86 -13.88
CA ALA A 37 12.72 -13.14 -12.61
C ALA A 37 14.23 -13.40 -12.76
N LYS A 38 14.66 -14.02 -13.86
CA LYS A 38 16.09 -14.21 -14.16
C LYS A 38 16.80 -12.88 -14.41
N GLN A 39 16.18 -11.99 -15.17
CA GLN A 39 16.72 -10.66 -15.44
C GLN A 39 16.75 -9.83 -14.15
N PHE A 40 15.69 -9.89 -13.34
CA PHE A 40 15.64 -9.28 -12.02
C PHE A 40 16.84 -9.69 -11.17
N LEU A 41 17.09 -10.98 -10.99
CA LEU A 41 18.22 -11.47 -10.21
C LEU A 41 19.57 -11.04 -10.80
N GLN A 42 19.73 -11.03 -12.13
CA GLN A 42 20.96 -10.58 -12.78
C GLN A 42 21.22 -9.09 -12.58
N ASP A 43 20.17 -8.26 -12.68
CA ASP A 43 20.27 -6.81 -12.49
C ASP A 43 20.56 -6.48 -11.03
N THR A 44 19.89 -7.13 -10.07
CA THR A 44 20.15 -6.99 -8.63
C THR A 44 21.59 -7.38 -8.27
N LEU A 45 22.10 -8.49 -8.78
CA LEU A 45 23.49 -8.93 -8.55
C LEU A 45 24.53 -7.93 -9.11
N LYS A 46 24.23 -7.29 -10.25
CA LYS A 46 25.13 -6.28 -10.85
C LYS A 46 25.14 -4.96 -10.08
N THR A 47 23.99 -4.57 -9.55
CA THR A 47 23.82 -3.26 -8.89
C THR A 47 24.34 -3.27 -7.46
N HIS A 48 24.12 -4.36 -6.73
CA HIS A 48 24.35 -4.40 -5.26
C HIS A 48 25.43 -5.42 -4.83
N GLY A 49 26.08 -6.11 -5.71
CA GLY A 49 27.17 -7.08 -5.42
C GLY A 49 26.76 -8.11 -4.41
N LYS A 50 26.53 -9.19 -4.32
CA LYS A 50 26.35 -10.28 -3.31
C LYS A 50 25.20 -10.16 -2.29
N SER A 51 24.23 -9.25 -2.37
CA SER A 51 23.31 -9.12 -1.24
C SER A 51 21.86 -9.48 -1.52
N ALA A 52 21.59 -10.79 -1.50
CA ALA A 52 20.23 -11.29 -1.25
C ALA A 52 19.62 -10.74 0.07
N ASN A 53 20.46 -10.24 0.98
CA ASN A 53 20.03 -9.64 2.24
C ASN A 53 19.44 -8.21 2.09
N GLN A 54 19.80 -7.48 1.03
CA GLN A 54 19.21 -6.13 0.82
C GLN A 54 17.76 -6.21 0.33
N GLU A 55 17.42 -7.25 -0.43
CA GLU A 55 16.04 -7.46 -0.87
C GLU A 55 15.11 -7.73 0.31
N SER A 56 15.55 -8.53 1.30
CA SER A 56 14.77 -8.74 2.52
C SER A 56 14.64 -7.46 3.35
N THR A 57 15.68 -6.63 3.40
CA THR A 57 15.66 -5.34 4.12
C THR A 57 14.72 -4.33 3.44
N ILE A 58 14.66 -4.30 2.11
CA ILE A 58 13.72 -3.44 1.36
C ILE A 58 12.28 -3.89 1.64
N VAL A 59 12.01 -5.19 1.59
CA VAL A 59 10.69 -5.76 1.91
C VAL A 59 10.34 -5.50 3.38
N GLU A 60 11.25 -5.72 4.32
CA GLU A 60 11.03 -5.46 5.75
C GLU A 60 10.77 -3.97 6.06
N HIS A 61 11.45 -3.03 5.37
CA HIS A 61 11.24 -1.60 5.58
C HIS A 61 9.85 -1.15 5.10
N ASN A 62 9.32 -1.76 4.07
CA ASN A 62 8.04 -1.37 3.47
C ASN A 62 6.83 -2.13 4.05
N ASN A 63 7.04 -3.28 4.69
CA ASN A 63 5.99 -4.03 5.41
C ASN A 63 5.27 -3.20 6.49
N LYS A 64 5.84 -2.05 6.87
CA LYS A 64 5.22 -1.12 7.81
C LYS A 64 4.01 -0.36 7.24
N TYR A 65 3.87 -0.31 5.93
CA TYR A 65 2.87 0.52 5.24
C TYR A 65 1.83 -0.28 4.47
N ILE A 66 1.95 -1.61 4.41
CA ILE A 66 1.13 -2.43 3.52
C ILE A 66 -0.03 -3.08 4.29
N VAL A 67 -1.20 -3.00 3.67
CA VAL A 67 -2.39 -3.77 4.04
C VAL A 67 -2.08 -5.24 3.80
N GLY A 68 -1.64 -5.94 4.80
CA GLY A 68 -1.37 -7.35 4.67
C GLY A 68 -0.23 -7.78 5.58
N LYS A 69 -0.36 -8.96 6.10
CA LYS A 69 0.69 -9.64 6.85
C LYS A 69 1.88 -9.86 5.92
N GLU A 70 3.05 -10.03 6.53
CA GLU A 70 4.29 -10.36 5.83
C GLU A 70 4.07 -11.22 4.59
N SER A 71 4.63 -10.78 3.46
CA SER A 71 4.50 -11.46 2.16
C SER A 71 5.41 -12.69 2.08
N ASN A 72 5.23 -13.66 2.98
CA ASN A 72 5.93 -14.93 2.93
C ASN A 72 5.08 -16.03 2.29
N ILE A 73 5.73 -17.13 1.91
CA ILE A 73 5.07 -18.26 1.23
C ILE A 73 3.91 -18.81 2.07
N GLU A 74 4.08 -18.93 3.38
CA GLU A 74 3.05 -19.50 4.26
C GLU A 74 1.81 -18.62 4.29
N ASN A 75 1.98 -17.32 4.52
CA ASN A 75 0.87 -16.37 4.56
C ASN A 75 0.17 -16.25 3.20
N LEU A 76 0.94 -16.24 2.10
CA LEU A 76 0.39 -16.26 0.76
C LEU A 76 -0.56 -17.44 0.55
N LEU A 77 -0.14 -18.64 0.95
CA LEU A 77 -0.96 -19.83 0.74
C LEU A 77 -2.15 -19.88 1.69
N ILE A 78 -1.99 -19.47 2.95
CA ILE A 78 -3.11 -19.34 3.88
C ILE A 78 -4.18 -18.42 3.28
N SER A 79 -3.79 -17.29 2.72
CA SER A 79 -4.71 -16.32 2.11
C SER A 79 -5.30 -16.85 0.80
N ALA A 80 -4.46 -17.43 -0.08
CA ALA A 80 -4.91 -17.93 -1.38
C ALA A 80 -5.81 -19.19 -1.28
N TYR A 81 -5.63 -20.02 -0.27
CA TYR A 81 -6.52 -21.15 0.03
C TYR A 81 -7.61 -20.81 1.05
N GLY A 82 -7.53 -19.65 1.66
CA GLY A 82 -8.56 -19.15 2.56
C GLY A 82 -9.89 -18.91 1.85
N PRO A 83 -10.96 -18.67 2.60
CA PRO A 83 -12.29 -18.49 2.02
C PRO A 83 -12.38 -17.27 1.07
N SER A 84 -11.62 -16.21 1.30
CA SER A 84 -11.55 -15.04 0.42
C SER A 84 -10.77 -15.29 -0.85
N LYS A 85 -9.94 -16.35 -0.89
CA LYS A 85 -9.06 -16.71 -2.00
C LYS A 85 -8.19 -15.53 -2.49
N THR A 86 -7.94 -14.55 -1.64
CA THR A 86 -7.27 -13.30 -1.98
C THR A 86 -6.03 -13.10 -1.13
N ALA A 87 -4.93 -12.71 -1.76
CA ALA A 87 -3.69 -12.29 -1.11
C ALA A 87 -3.15 -11.02 -1.76
N LEU A 88 -2.50 -10.18 -0.95
CA LEU A 88 -1.75 -9.03 -1.43
C LEU A 88 -0.26 -9.33 -1.28
N ILE A 89 0.51 -9.10 -2.33
CA ILE A 89 1.95 -9.39 -2.38
C ILE A 89 2.69 -8.14 -2.85
N ASP A 90 3.84 -7.85 -2.24
CA ASP A 90 4.69 -6.74 -2.66
C ASP A 90 5.05 -6.81 -4.15
N LEU A 91 4.95 -5.66 -4.82
CA LEU A 91 5.35 -5.49 -6.21
C LEU A 91 6.68 -4.74 -6.26
N LEU A 92 7.74 -5.44 -6.65
CA LEU A 92 9.05 -4.86 -6.86
C LEU A 92 9.24 -4.45 -8.31
N LYS A 93 9.59 -3.18 -8.52
CA LYS A 93 9.87 -2.61 -9.83
C LYS A 93 11.37 -2.43 -10.02
N VAL A 94 11.81 -2.63 -11.24
CA VAL A 94 13.15 -2.21 -11.67
C VAL A 94 12.97 -0.95 -12.50
N SER A 95 13.41 0.19 -11.97
CA SER A 95 13.45 1.45 -12.68
C SER A 95 14.83 1.64 -13.34
N SER A 96 14.86 2.17 -14.55
CA SER A 96 16.07 2.70 -15.19
C SER A 96 15.98 4.22 -15.11
N ASP A 97 17.08 4.89 -14.74
CA ASP A 97 17.20 6.34 -14.90
C ASP A 97 17.04 6.71 -16.37
N GLU A 98 15.82 6.86 -16.85
CA GLU A 98 15.53 7.74 -17.95
C GLU A 98 15.38 9.11 -17.30
N GLY A 99 16.40 9.98 -17.49
CA GLY A 99 16.50 11.26 -16.82
C GLY A 99 15.22 12.05 -16.89
N GLU A 100 14.43 12.04 -15.85
CA GLU A 100 13.54 13.15 -15.55
C GLU A 100 14.43 14.26 -15.02
N ASP A 101 14.52 15.31 -15.82
CA ASP A 101 15.18 16.59 -15.58
C ASP A 101 14.55 17.23 -14.32
N LEU A 102 15.04 16.84 -13.15
CA LEU A 102 14.70 17.52 -11.90
C LEU A 102 15.55 18.78 -11.80
N THR A 103 15.14 19.79 -12.55
CA THR A 103 15.50 21.17 -12.25
C THR A 103 14.78 21.59 -10.98
N GLU A 104 15.60 22.02 -10.04
CA GLU A 104 15.36 22.89 -8.90
C GLU A 104 15.46 22.28 -7.48
N GLY A 105 16.56 22.63 -6.86
CA GLY A 105 16.58 23.31 -5.57
C GLY A 105 16.89 22.47 -4.34
N SER A 106 18.15 22.13 -4.12
CA SER A 106 18.70 22.20 -2.74
C SER A 106 20.23 22.30 -2.77
N GLN A 107 20.72 23.52 -2.67
CA GLN A 107 22.10 23.80 -2.27
C GLN A 107 22.27 23.40 -0.79
N SER A 108 23.11 22.43 -0.53
CA SER A 108 23.79 22.33 0.75
C SER A 108 25.29 22.30 0.50
N SER A 109 25.90 23.40 0.85
CA SER A 109 27.33 23.64 0.91
C SER A 109 28.01 22.73 1.94
N ALA A 110 29.02 22.00 1.51
CA ALA A 110 30.10 21.59 2.41
C ALA A 110 31.41 21.60 1.63
N SER A 111 32.23 22.58 1.96
CA SER A 111 33.62 22.71 1.55
C SER A 111 34.50 21.69 2.23
N SER A 112 35.40 21.05 1.51
CA SER A 112 36.72 20.74 2.03
C SER A 112 37.71 20.50 0.90
N ASN A 113 38.77 21.34 0.92
CA ASN A 113 39.96 21.26 0.13
C ASN A 113 40.74 19.96 0.34
N SER A 114 41.33 19.41 -0.70
CA SER A 114 42.75 18.97 -0.63
C SER A 114 43.32 18.80 -2.04
N ASP A 115 44.46 19.44 -2.26
CA ASP A 115 45.38 19.35 -3.38
C ASP A 115 45.89 17.93 -3.62
N GLY A 116 46.20 17.62 -4.87
CA GLY A 116 46.98 16.43 -5.24
C GLY A 116 47.02 16.21 -6.73
N SER A 117 48.04 16.85 -7.36
CA SER A 117 48.47 16.65 -8.75
C SER A 117 48.93 15.24 -9.07
N SER A 118 48.58 14.67 -10.23
CA SER A 118 49.54 13.98 -11.14
C SER A 118 48.88 13.59 -12.45
N GLU A 119 49.68 13.72 -13.48
CA GLU A 119 49.48 13.63 -14.92
C GLU A 119 49.11 12.22 -15.43
N GLY A 120 48.37 12.22 -16.53
CA GLY A 120 48.68 11.40 -17.71
C GLY A 120 48.03 10.04 -17.84
N SER A 121 46.96 9.97 -18.63
CA SER A 121 46.87 9.02 -19.77
C SER A 121 45.57 9.21 -20.55
N GLN A 122 45.69 9.60 -21.79
CA GLN A 122 44.62 9.54 -22.78
C GLN A 122 44.29 8.07 -23.08
N GLY A 123 43.05 7.71 -22.75
CA GLY A 123 42.43 6.48 -23.19
C GLY A 123 40.96 6.84 -23.54
N GLN A 124 40.73 7.12 -24.84
CA GLN A 124 39.38 7.17 -25.38
C GLN A 124 38.72 5.79 -25.27
N SER A 125 37.95 5.57 -24.26
CA SER A 125 36.92 4.53 -24.24
C SER A 125 35.57 5.21 -24.41
N GLN A 126 34.95 5.03 -25.58
CA GLN A 126 33.54 5.18 -25.78
C GLN A 126 32.79 4.27 -24.79
N GLY A 127 32.64 4.72 -23.58
CA GLY A 127 31.80 4.10 -22.57
C GLY A 127 30.38 4.62 -22.78
N GLY A 128 29.53 3.83 -23.44
CA GLY A 128 28.10 4.04 -23.34
C GLY A 128 27.77 4.08 -21.85
N GLU A 129 27.16 5.16 -21.40
CA GLU A 129 26.64 5.29 -20.04
C GLU A 129 25.74 4.09 -19.77
N LYS A 130 26.20 3.20 -18.93
CA LYS A 130 25.38 2.08 -18.45
C LYS A 130 24.34 2.70 -17.54
N GLN A 131 23.11 2.82 -18.05
CA GLN A 131 21.96 3.19 -17.23
C GLN A 131 21.99 2.37 -15.94
N LYS A 132 22.06 3.05 -14.80
CA LYS A 132 21.97 2.41 -13.51
C LYS A 132 20.52 1.99 -13.30
N LYS A 133 20.29 0.71 -13.16
CA LYS A 133 18.99 0.15 -12.80
C LYS A 133 18.92 0.03 -11.29
N TYR A 134 17.84 0.52 -10.70
CA TYR A 134 17.57 0.44 -9.27
C TYR A 134 16.41 -0.48 -9.01
N LEU A 135 16.51 -1.23 -7.92
CA LEU A 135 15.39 -1.97 -7.38
C LEU A 135 14.56 -1.03 -6.52
N GLU A 136 13.31 -0.85 -6.88
CA GLU A 136 12.38 0.01 -6.18
C GLU A 136 11.20 -0.78 -5.65
N ASN A 137 10.95 -0.66 -4.35
CA ASN A 137 9.69 -1.00 -3.74
C ASN A 137 8.99 0.31 -3.38
N ASP A 138 8.11 0.74 -4.25
CA ASP A 138 7.34 1.98 -4.07
C ASP A 138 6.14 1.80 -3.14
N GLY A 139 5.95 0.62 -2.55
CA GLY A 139 4.79 0.27 -1.71
C GLY A 139 3.58 -0.19 -2.50
N SER A 140 3.70 -0.41 -3.81
CA SER A 140 2.66 -1.03 -4.61
C SER A 140 2.54 -2.52 -4.29
N VAL A 141 1.33 -3.08 -4.47
CA VAL A 141 1.06 -4.51 -4.26
C VAL A 141 0.37 -5.13 -5.45
N ALA A 142 0.70 -6.38 -5.73
CA ALA A 142 -0.03 -7.23 -6.66
C ALA A 142 -1.19 -7.89 -5.93
N ILE A 143 -2.36 -7.90 -6.57
CA ILE A 143 -3.57 -8.55 -6.06
C ILE A 143 -3.62 -9.96 -6.66
N ILE A 144 -3.56 -10.96 -5.80
CA ILE A 144 -3.72 -12.36 -6.17
C ILE A 144 -5.12 -12.81 -5.76
N HIS A 145 -5.91 -13.29 -6.71
CA HIS A 145 -7.23 -13.87 -6.46
C HIS A 145 -7.37 -15.20 -7.20
N ASN A 146 -7.91 -16.23 -6.52
CA ASN A 146 -8.01 -17.59 -7.06
C ASN A 146 -6.67 -18.13 -7.60
N GLY A 147 -5.55 -17.77 -6.95
CA GLY A 147 -4.21 -18.22 -7.32
C GLY A 147 -3.55 -17.47 -8.47
N LYS A 148 -4.20 -16.44 -9.02
CA LYS A 148 -3.70 -15.64 -10.15
C LYS A 148 -3.62 -14.18 -9.81
N LYS A 149 -2.65 -13.48 -10.39
CA LYS A 149 -2.61 -12.03 -10.34
C LYS A 149 -3.75 -11.46 -11.18
N VAL A 150 -4.62 -10.66 -10.57
CA VAL A 150 -5.78 -10.05 -11.21
C VAL A 150 -5.66 -8.54 -11.34
N GLY A 151 -4.69 -7.93 -10.68
CA GLY A 151 -4.44 -6.49 -10.76
C GLY A 151 -3.37 -6.04 -9.77
N ASP A 152 -3.19 -4.73 -9.69
CA ASP A 152 -2.23 -4.09 -8.79
C ASP A 152 -2.92 -2.94 -8.05
N LEU A 153 -2.44 -2.64 -6.83
CA LEU A 153 -2.72 -1.38 -6.14
C LEU A 153 -1.43 -0.56 -6.07
N SER A 154 -1.52 0.70 -6.41
CA SER A 154 -0.44 1.65 -6.15
C SER A 154 -0.27 1.88 -4.65
N ARG A 155 0.86 2.44 -4.25
CA ARG A 155 1.09 2.85 -2.86
C ARG A 155 -0.04 3.74 -2.32
N GLU A 156 -0.44 4.74 -3.11
CA GLU A 156 -1.53 5.65 -2.71
C GLU A 156 -2.86 4.92 -2.51
N GLU A 157 -3.18 3.96 -3.39
CA GLU A 157 -4.38 3.13 -3.24
C GLU A 157 -4.31 2.25 -1.99
N VAL A 158 -3.15 1.68 -1.68
CA VAL A 158 -2.93 0.91 -0.44
C VAL A 158 -3.09 1.81 0.79
N GLU A 159 -2.52 3.00 0.78
CA GLU A 159 -2.66 3.98 1.87
C GLU A 159 -4.13 4.38 2.11
N LYS A 160 -4.92 4.53 1.04
CA LYS A 160 -6.36 4.83 1.13
C LYS A 160 -7.18 3.70 1.77
N LEU A 161 -6.75 2.44 1.60
CA LEU A 161 -7.39 1.30 2.27
C LEU A 161 -7.08 1.22 3.77
N ASN A 162 -6.05 1.90 4.24
CA ASN A 162 -5.68 1.89 5.66
C ASN A 162 -6.75 2.48 6.59
N VAL A 163 -7.73 3.20 6.07
CA VAL A 163 -8.87 3.71 6.87
C VAL A 163 -9.64 2.59 7.57
N ILE A 164 -9.71 1.42 6.94
CA ILE A 164 -10.38 0.24 7.50
C ILE A 164 -9.43 -0.89 7.86
N ASN A 165 -8.13 -0.62 7.94
CA ASN A 165 -7.14 -1.62 8.32
C ASN A 165 -6.62 -1.35 9.73
N ASP A 166 -6.42 -2.40 10.53
CA ASP A 166 -5.99 -2.31 11.93
C ASP A 166 -4.47 -2.09 12.12
N GLN A 167 -3.74 -1.83 11.04
CA GLN A 167 -2.31 -1.55 11.16
C GLN A 167 -2.06 -0.19 11.79
N ASN A 168 -1.16 -0.16 12.79
CA ASN A 168 -0.91 1.00 13.63
C ASN A 168 -0.14 2.16 12.97
N GLN A 169 0.28 1.99 11.72
CA GLN A 169 1.02 3.04 11.01
C GLN A 169 0.12 3.68 9.97
N TRP A 170 -0.22 4.93 10.24
CA TRP A 170 -0.99 5.73 9.32
C TRP A 170 -0.13 6.75 8.64
N PRO A 171 -0.33 6.94 7.31
CA PRO A 171 0.16 8.13 6.64
C PRO A 171 -0.48 9.36 7.25
N LYS A 172 0.15 10.49 7.08
CA LYS A 172 -0.44 11.77 7.43
C LYS A 172 -1.74 11.97 6.65
N ILE A 173 -2.77 12.53 7.30
CA ILE A 173 -3.99 12.96 6.61
C ILE A 173 -3.77 14.39 6.15
N GLU A 174 -4.05 14.66 4.91
CA GLU A 174 -3.87 15.97 4.31
C GLU A 174 -5.22 16.51 3.78
N LEU A 175 -5.56 17.73 4.18
CA LEU A 175 -6.64 18.52 3.59
C LEU A 175 -6.01 19.61 2.71
N GLU A 176 -6.30 19.57 1.42
CA GLU A 176 -5.91 20.61 0.47
C GLU A 176 -7.06 21.58 0.25
N ASN A 177 -6.72 22.84 -0.03
CA ASN A 177 -7.67 23.91 -0.32
C ASN A 177 -8.74 24.07 0.77
N TYR A 178 -8.38 23.77 2.01
CA TYR A 178 -9.31 23.84 3.14
C TYR A 178 -9.63 25.29 3.50
N THR A 179 -10.91 25.57 3.73
CA THR A 179 -11.38 26.90 4.11
C THR A 179 -12.42 26.80 5.22
N ASP A 180 -12.22 27.53 6.30
CA ASP A 180 -13.17 27.77 7.38
C ASP A 180 -13.00 29.20 7.93
N GLU A 181 -13.48 29.49 9.13
CA GLU A 181 -13.36 30.80 9.78
C GLU A 181 -11.90 31.21 10.10
N ASN A 182 -11.00 30.22 10.28
CA ASN A 182 -9.60 30.42 10.66
C ASN A 182 -8.62 30.23 9.50
N PHE A 183 -9.04 29.55 8.44
CA PHE A 183 -8.19 29.18 7.31
C PHE A 183 -8.85 29.54 5.97
N GLN A 184 -8.06 30.05 5.05
CA GLN A 184 -8.49 30.30 3.67
C GLN A 184 -7.53 29.60 2.73
N ASN A 185 -8.04 28.68 1.90
CA ASN A 185 -7.28 27.93 0.91
C ASN A 185 -6.02 27.28 1.52
N ALA A 186 -6.14 26.72 2.70
CA ALA A 186 -5.02 26.17 3.45
C ALA A 186 -4.78 24.71 3.09
N ARG A 187 -3.51 24.32 3.15
CA ARG A 187 -3.07 22.93 3.20
C ARG A 187 -2.83 22.56 4.66
N ILE A 188 -3.58 21.61 5.19
CA ILE A 188 -3.48 21.19 6.59
C ILE A 188 -3.10 19.71 6.64
N ILE A 189 -2.03 19.41 7.37
CA ILE A 189 -1.51 18.06 7.55
C ILE A 189 -1.73 17.63 9.01
N PHE A 190 -2.34 16.46 9.18
CA PHE A 190 -2.60 15.86 10.48
C PHE A 190 -1.74 14.62 10.69
N ASN A 191 -1.18 14.49 11.90
CA ASN A 191 -0.64 13.22 12.38
C ASN A 191 -1.74 12.42 13.07
N VAL A 192 -1.86 11.15 12.74
CA VAL A 192 -2.69 10.19 13.46
C VAL A 192 -1.90 9.66 14.65
N ILE A 193 -2.30 10.04 15.87
CA ILE A 193 -1.66 9.58 17.11
C ILE A 193 -2.15 8.19 17.47
N ASN A 194 -3.46 7.97 17.31
CA ASN A 194 -4.10 6.69 17.61
C ASN A 194 -5.32 6.46 16.71
N LYS A 195 -5.64 5.19 16.52
CA LYS A 195 -6.79 4.74 15.75
C LYS A 195 -7.45 3.57 16.44
N TYR A 196 -8.75 3.63 16.59
CA TYR A 196 -9.58 2.53 17.07
C TYR A 196 -10.54 2.12 15.96
N LEU A 197 -10.56 0.83 15.67
CA LEU A 197 -11.32 0.26 14.58
C LEU A 197 -12.25 -0.84 15.09
N THR A 198 -13.51 -0.78 14.66
CA THR A 198 -14.49 -1.86 14.93
C THR A 198 -15.29 -2.19 13.70
N TYR A 199 -15.55 -3.49 13.51
CA TYR A 199 -16.35 -4.02 12.41
C TYR A 199 -17.67 -4.58 12.94
N GLN A 200 -18.78 -4.17 12.32
CA GLN A 200 -20.09 -4.75 12.54
C GLN A 200 -20.64 -5.25 11.21
N THR A 201 -21.00 -6.52 11.16
CA THR A 201 -21.62 -7.12 9.98
C THR A 201 -23.11 -7.34 10.24
N TYR A 202 -23.95 -7.03 9.26
CA TYR A 202 -25.38 -7.27 9.30
C TYR A 202 -25.94 -7.37 7.88
N PHE A 203 -27.21 -7.75 7.78
CA PHE A 203 -27.95 -7.73 6.52
C PHE A 203 -28.93 -6.56 6.54
N ASP A 204 -28.86 -5.69 5.53
CA ASP A 204 -29.83 -4.65 5.24
C ASP A 204 -30.80 -5.20 4.17
N GLY A 205 -31.90 -5.79 4.64
CA GLY A 205 -32.71 -6.66 3.79
C GLY A 205 -31.94 -7.90 3.35
N GLU A 206 -31.67 -8.04 2.06
CA GLU A 206 -30.85 -9.13 1.50
C GLU A 206 -29.39 -8.72 1.21
N THR A 207 -29.02 -7.47 1.47
CA THR A 207 -27.69 -6.91 1.18
C THR A 207 -26.76 -7.11 2.36
N PRO A 208 -25.68 -7.90 2.21
CA PRO A 208 -24.66 -8.00 3.25
C PRO A 208 -23.94 -6.66 3.41
N THR A 209 -23.92 -6.13 4.63
CA THR A 209 -23.39 -4.81 4.93
C THR A 209 -22.34 -4.88 6.03
N VAL A 210 -21.21 -4.23 5.82
CA VAL A 210 -20.15 -4.04 6.80
C VAL A 210 -20.14 -2.58 7.25
N LEU A 211 -20.45 -2.33 8.51
CA LEU A 211 -20.26 -1.02 9.13
C LEU A 211 -18.88 -1.00 9.79
N VAL A 212 -18.01 -0.14 9.30
CA VAL A 212 -16.70 0.11 9.86
C VAL A 212 -16.73 1.43 10.61
N LYS A 213 -16.48 1.36 11.92
CA LYS A 213 -16.35 2.55 12.77
C LYS A 213 -14.88 2.79 13.04
N THR A 214 -14.40 3.94 12.63
CA THR A 214 -13.00 4.37 12.79
C THR A 214 -12.96 5.63 13.64
N ASN A 215 -12.36 5.56 14.82
CA ASN A 215 -12.13 6.70 15.70
C ASN A 215 -10.67 7.09 15.63
N LEU A 216 -10.38 8.33 15.28
CA LEU A 216 -9.05 8.88 15.06
C LEU A 216 -8.71 9.91 16.13
N LEU A 217 -7.57 9.74 16.80
CA LEU A 217 -6.97 10.78 17.62
C LEU A 217 -5.90 11.49 16.80
N LEU A 218 -6.10 12.78 16.55
CA LEU A 218 -5.32 13.57 15.61
C LEU A 218 -4.62 14.74 16.29
N THR A 219 -3.48 15.16 15.74
CA THR A 219 -2.89 16.48 15.97
C THR A 219 -2.61 17.15 14.65
N ILE A 220 -2.72 18.48 14.59
CA ILE A 220 -2.26 19.25 13.46
C ILE A 220 -0.74 19.22 13.47
N TYR A 221 -0.15 18.70 12.38
CA TYR A 221 1.29 18.66 12.20
C TYR A 221 1.78 19.94 11.52
N GLU A 222 1.06 20.38 10.51
CA GLU A 222 1.42 21.54 9.70
C GLU A 222 0.16 22.20 9.13
N ALA A 223 0.14 23.51 9.05
CA ALA A 223 -0.88 24.27 8.35
C ALA A 223 -0.17 25.37 7.51
N LEU A 224 -0.38 25.34 6.20
CA LEU A 224 0.18 26.29 5.23
C LEU A 224 -0.98 27.03 4.57
N GLN A 225 -0.95 28.34 4.55
CA GLN A 225 -1.96 29.17 3.91
C GLN A 225 -1.35 29.95 2.76
N ASP A 226 -2.06 30.05 1.62
CA ASP A 226 -1.73 30.89 0.45
C ASP A 226 -0.30 30.70 -0.10
N ASN A 227 0.15 29.46 -0.29
CA ASN A 227 1.50 29.17 -0.80
C ASN A 227 2.66 29.87 -0.05
N GLN A 228 2.37 30.43 1.12
CA GLN A 228 3.42 30.97 1.97
C GLN A 228 4.06 29.82 2.73
N THR A 229 5.38 29.70 2.60
CA THR A 229 6.24 28.78 3.37
C THR A 229 6.30 29.12 4.87
N GLN A 230 5.41 29.95 5.36
CA GLN A 230 5.31 30.25 6.78
C GLN A 230 4.34 29.27 7.43
N THR A 231 4.91 28.31 8.09
CA THR A 231 4.20 27.46 9.05
C THR A 231 3.51 28.37 10.06
N ILE A 232 2.17 28.43 10.01
CA ILE A 232 1.40 29.14 11.03
C ILE A 232 1.40 28.26 12.26
N PHE A 233 2.54 28.21 12.97
CA PHE A 233 2.65 27.49 14.23
C PHE A 233 2.44 28.42 15.42
N SER A 234 1.33 28.22 16.08
CA SER A 234 1.27 28.19 17.52
C SER A 234 0.71 26.85 17.94
N PRO A 235 1.55 25.88 18.34
CA PRO A 235 1.10 24.52 18.66
C PRO A 235 0.05 24.48 19.77
N ASN A 236 -0.07 25.54 20.53
CA ASN A 236 -0.93 25.61 21.72
C ASN A 236 -2.37 26.07 21.47
N ASN A 237 -2.74 26.46 20.24
CA ASN A 237 -4.05 27.04 19.95
C ASN A 237 -4.76 26.47 18.70
N LEU A 238 -4.20 25.51 18.02
CA LEU A 238 -4.86 24.91 16.87
C LEU A 238 -5.76 23.75 17.32
N TYR A 239 -7.02 24.05 17.46
CA TYR A 239 -8.07 23.09 17.83
C TYR A 239 -8.72 22.52 16.57
N ILE A 240 -8.89 21.19 16.54
CA ILE A 240 -9.62 20.51 15.45
C ILE A 240 -11.10 20.73 15.67
N ASN A 241 -11.66 21.67 14.93
CA ASN A 241 -13.08 22.01 15.01
C ASN A 241 -13.98 21.01 14.25
N ASP A 242 -15.28 21.12 14.39
CA ASP A 242 -16.23 20.17 13.80
C ASP A 242 -16.26 20.26 12.25
N THR A 243 -15.95 21.41 11.66
CA THR A 243 -15.80 21.57 10.21
C THR A 243 -14.60 20.77 9.70
N MET A 244 -13.46 20.82 10.39
CA MET A 244 -12.29 20.00 10.07
C MET A 244 -12.59 18.51 10.23
N LYS A 245 -13.24 18.09 11.32
CA LYS A 245 -13.62 16.68 11.53
C LYS A 245 -14.49 16.16 10.39
N LYS A 246 -15.44 16.97 9.95
CA LYS A 246 -16.28 16.63 8.79
C LYS A 246 -15.46 16.53 7.52
N ALA A 247 -14.60 17.51 7.24
CA ALA A 247 -13.73 17.52 6.05
C ALA A 247 -12.82 16.29 6.02
N ILE A 248 -12.22 15.91 7.16
CA ILE A 248 -11.41 14.69 7.30
C ILE A 248 -12.27 13.44 7.00
N SER A 249 -13.44 13.33 7.57
CA SER A 249 -14.35 12.21 7.33
C SER A 249 -14.74 12.09 5.86
N ASP A 250 -15.09 13.20 5.22
CA ASP A 250 -15.50 13.23 3.81
C ASP A 250 -14.30 12.89 2.88
N LYS A 251 -13.11 13.43 3.17
CA LYS A 251 -11.87 13.10 2.46
C LYS A 251 -11.57 11.61 2.52
N LEU A 252 -11.53 11.03 3.71
CA LEU A 252 -11.21 9.61 3.89
C LEU A 252 -12.24 8.69 3.22
N LYS A 253 -13.51 9.05 3.21
CA LYS A 253 -14.55 8.32 2.47
C LYS A 253 -14.34 8.44 0.97
N SER A 254 -14.08 9.64 0.46
CA SER A 254 -13.85 9.88 -0.97
C SER A 254 -12.60 9.16 -1.49
N ASP A 255 -11.59 8.99 -0.65
CA ASP A 255 -10.38 8.26 -0.98
C ASP A 255 -10.59 6.73 -0.98
N PHE A 256 -11.36 6.23 -0.02
CA PHE A 256 -11.56 4.79 0.16
C PHE A 256 -12.46 4.15 -0.90
N TYR A 257 -13.63 4.75 -1.18
CA TYR A 257 -14.65 4.08 -1.99
C TYR A 257 -14.19 3.72 -3.42
N PRO A 258 -13.44 4.57 -4.16
CA PRO A 258 -12.94 4.20 -5.49
C PRO A 258 -12.02 2.98 -5.45
N VAL A 259 -11.16 2.88 -4.44
CA VAL A 259 -10.24 1.74 -4.30
C VAL A 259 -10.99 0.47 -3.88
N TYR A 260 -11.98 0.61 -3.00
CA TYR A 260 -12.84 -0.52 -2.65
C TYR A 260 -13.64 -1.02 -3.85
N GLN A 261 -14.17 -0.12 -4.69
CA GLN A 261 -14.84 -0.49 -5.95
C GLN A 261 -13.91 -1.27 -6.88
N LYS A 262 -12.65 -0.84 -7.01
CA LYS A 262 -11.64 -1.58 -7.78
C LYS A 262 -11.43 -3.00 -7.25
N LEU A 263 -11.40 -3.18 -5.93
CA LEU A 263 -11.32 -4.52 -5.32
C LEU A 263 -12.59 -5.35 -5.62
N GLN A 264 -13.77 -4.74 -5.57
CA GLN A 264 -15.02 -5.40 -5.93
C GLN A 264 -15.04 -5.85 -7.40
N ASP A 265 -14.59 -5.00 -8.31
CA ASP A 265 -14.52 -5.31 -9.74
C ASP A 265 -13.56 -6.47 -10.04
N LEU A 266 -12.50 -6.59 -9.24
CA LEU A 266 -11.52 -7.69 -9.30
C LEU A 266 -11.93 -8.91 -8.47
N ASN A 267 -13.05 -8.88 -7.75
CA ASN A 267 -13.48 -9.89 -6.78
C ASN A 267 -12.46 -10.19 -5.68
N ALA A 268 -11.64 -9.21 -5.34
CA ALA A 268 -10.50 -9.36 -4.43
C ALA A 268 -10.87 -8.94 -3.00
N ASP A 269 -11.31 -9.89 -2.17
CA ASP A 269 -11.65 -9.66 -0.77
C ASP A 269 -10.39 -9.54 0.11
N ALA A 270 -9.72 -8.40 0.01
CA ALA A 270 -8.51 -8.09 0.78
C ALA A 270 -8.76 -7.97 2.30
N PHE A 271 -10.01 -7.83 2.74
CA PHE A 271 -10.40 -7.65 4.15
C PHE A 271 -10.98 -8.92 4.78
N ASN A 272 -11.07 -10.00 4.01
CA ASN A 272 -11.63 -11.27 4.44
C ASN A 272 -13.08 -11.14 4.96
N PHE A 273 -13.89 -10.33 4.29
CA PHE A 273 -15.32 -10.15 4.62
C PHE A 273 -16.10 -11.45 4.52
N TYR A 274 -15.69 -12.36 3.61
CA TYR A 274 -16.25 -13.71 3.57
C TYR A 274 -16.26 -14.37 4.93
N SER A 275 -15.09 -14.42 5.58
CA SER A 275 -14.97 -15.07 6.89
C SER A 275 -15.76 -14.35 7.97
N LEU A 276 -15.85 -13.01 7.91
CA LEU A 276 -16.62 -12.23 8.87
C LEU A 276 -18.12 -12.55 8.78
N PHE A 277 -18.68 -12.61 7.58
CA PHE A 277 -20.09 -12.96 7.38
C PHE A 277 -20.35 -14.44 7.68
N HIS A 278 -19.49 -15.33 7.23
CA HIS A 278 -19.64 -16.75 7.47
C HIS A 278 -19.59 -17.09 8.97
N ALA A 279 -18.77 -16.41 9.74
CA ALA A 279 -18.68 -16.63 11.19
C ALA A 279 -19.89 -16.10 11.97
N LYS A 280 -20.49 -14.98 11.57
CA LYS A 280 -21.54 -14.30 12.34
C LYS A 280 -22.94 -14.47 11.78
N HIS A 281 -23.08 -14.65 10.47
CA HIS A 281 -24.35 -14.66 9.73
C HIS A 281 -24.40 -15.81 8.72
N ASN A 282 -23.95 -16.99 9.11
CA ASN A 282 -23.75 -18.12 8.21
C ASN A 282 -25.00 -18.43 7.34
N LYS A 283 -26.18 -18.49 7.96
CA LYS A 283 -27.42 -18.86 7.24
C LYS A 283 -27.84 -17.82 6.21
N GLU A 284 -27.81 -16.56 6.59
CA GLU A 284 -28.16 -15.44 5.72
C GLU A 284 -27.12 -15.30 4.60
N PHE A 285 -25.85 -15.48 4.95
CA PHE A 285 -24.76 -15.37 3.98
C PHE A 285 -24.77 -16.51 2.97
N GLU A 286 -25.04 -17.75 3.40
CA GLU A 286 -25.22 -18.87 2.48
C GLU A 286 -26.41 -18.66 1.53
N LYS A 287 -27.54 -18.11 2.03
CA LYS A 287 -28.68 -17.73 1.18
C LYS A 287 -28.28 -16.66 0.16
N TYR A 288 -27.52 -15.65 0.57
CA TYR A 288 -26.98 -14.62 -0.31
C TYR A 288 -26.07 -15.26 -1.38
N LEU A 289 -25.13 -16.11 -1.01
CA LEU A 289 -24.24 -16.79 -1.95
C LEU A 289 -25.00 -17.67 -2.97
N GLN A 290 -26.12 -18.28 -2.55
CA GLN A 290 -26.98 -19.08 -3.44
C GLN A 290 -27.77 -18.21 -4.43
N SER A 291 -28.03 -16.94 -4.13
CA SER A 291 -28.71 -16.01 -5.01
C SER A 291 -27.82 -15.44 -6.11
N LEU A 292 -26.49 -15.61 -6.02
CA LEU A 292 -25.53 -15.14 -7.01
C LEU A 292 -25.41 -16.16 -8.16
N GLU A 293 -25.27 -15.67 -9.38
CA GLU A 293 -24.95 -16.50 -10.55
C GLU A 293 -23.56 -17.17 -10.39
N ASN A 294 -22.61 -16.41 -9.85
CA ASN A 294 -21.27 -16.88 -9.53
C ASN A 294 -20.95 -16.56 -8.05
N ARG A 295 -20.81 -17.60 -7.24
CA ARG A 295 -20.52 -17.47 -5.79
C ARG A 295 -19.21 -16.76 -5.51
N ASP A 296 -18.23 -16.84 -6.40
CA ASP A 296 -16.94 -16.17 -6.24
C ASP A 296 -17.06 -14.64 -6.40
N GLU A 297 -18.17 -14.12 -6.93
CA GLU A 297 -18.44 -12.69 -7.11
C GLU A 297 -19.16 -12.04 -5.91
N TYR A 298 -19.17 -12.70 -4.77
CA TYR A 298 -19.89 -12.24 -3.56
C TYR A 298 -19.49 -10.83 -3.11
N LEU A 299 -18.24 -10.42 -3.35
CA LEU A 299 -17.74 -9.12 -2.91
C LEU A 299 -18.46 -7.95 -3.57
N LYS A 300 -18.93 -8.13 -4.82
CA LYS A 300 -19.66 -7.09 -5.57
C LYS A 300 -20.94 -6.63 -4.88
N GLY A 301 -21.60 -7.52 -4.15
CA GLY A 301 -22.83 -7.18 -3.42
C GLY A 301 -22.61 -6.78 -1.97
N ILE A 302 -21.39 -6.85 -1.45
CA ILE A 302 -21.10 -6.41 -0.07
C ILE A 302 -21.00 -4.89 -0.02
N LYS A 303 -21.88 -4.27 0.76
CA LYS A 303 -21.85 -2.83 1.02
C LYS A 303 -20.95 -2.51 2.20
N VAL A 304 -20.03 -1.56 2.05
CA VAL A 304 -19.23 -1.03 3.16
C VAL A 304 -19.71 0.38 3.51
N ILE A 305 -19.98 0.61 4.78
CA ILE A 305 -20.35 1.93 5.33
C ILE A 305 -19.25 2.36 6.29
N LEU A 306 -18.64 3.50 6.02
CA LEU A 306 -17.64 4.11 6.89
C LEU A 306 -18.28 5.14 7.82
N GLN A 307 -18.14 4.93 9.12
CA GLN A 307 -18.40 5.92 10.15
C GLN A 307 -17.06 6.35 10.73
N ILE A 308 -16.63 7.58 10.40
CA ILE A 308 -15.33 8.11 10.81
C ILE A 308 -15.58 9.25 11.77
N GLU A 309 -15.03 9.12 12.97
CA GLU A 309 -15.02 10.12 14.02
C GLU A 309 -13.58 10.52 14.30
N SER A 310 -13.33 11.80 14.55
CA SER A 310 -12.01 12.31 14.86
C SER A 310 -12.05 13.23 16.07
N GLU A 311 -11.02 13.12 16.91
CA GLU A 311 -10.81 13.97 18.06
C GLU A 311 -9.43 14.63 17.95
N GLY A 312 -9.36 15.91 18.41
CA GLY A 312 -8.11 16.63 18.53
C GLY A 312 -7.49 16.42 19.90
N LYS A 313 -6.16 16.32 19.93
CA LYS A 313 -5.39 16.29 21.17
C LYS A 313 -4.76 17.64 21.43
#